data_37c1835edcd458615ef43a041b683641
#
_entry.id   37c1835edcd458615ef43a041b683641
#
_cell.length_a   1.000
_cell.length_b   1.000
_cell.length_c   1.000
_cell.angle_alpha   90.00
_cell.angle_beta   90.00
_cell.angle_gamma   90.00
#
_symmetry.space_group_name_H-M   'P 1'
#
loop_
_entity.id
_entity.type
_entity.pdbx_description
1 polymer ?
#
loop_
_entity_poly.entity_id
_entity_poly.type
_entity_poly.pdbx_seq_one_letter_code
_entity_poly.pdbx_strand_id
1 'polypeptide(L)'
;MESRKENAAQHKNACARVASQFRPPWLRSYVRNKLRSDRIYPAAYHLLGGSSEPILDVGCGVGLLGFYLRERACAQPILGLDRDARKIDYGAAIAARGYRDVELRCHDVETQLPDFRGNVALFDVLHYLPPSRQAALLWHLAERVAPGGLLIIRDSLREMRPRYWITWLAEKFAQTISWNIDGALHFPSRASIEAGFDDAEFERESRPLWGRSPFNNHIFIFRRSTVAGIGDPGLGKTSAQAGIIDPGCNQPVAAATVPVAAGRNGSLSRSIQSASVPGTAD
;
A
#
# COMPACT_ATOMS: atom_id res chain seq x y z
N MET A 1 14.21 -22.13 20.33
CA MET A 1 12.88 -21.85 20.93
C MET A 1 12.75 -20.40 21.38
N GLU A 2 13.82 -19.79 21.88
CA GLU A 2 13.90 -18.39 22.36
C GLU A 2 13.66 -17.35 21.25
N SER A 3 14.31 -17.48 20.10
CA SER A 3 14.13 -16.56 18.96
C SER A 3 12.70 -16.49 18.42
N ARG A 4 11.93 -17.59 18.52
CA ARG A 4 10.54 -17.63 18.09
C ARG A 4 9.60 -16.86 19.03
N LYS A 5 9.87 -16.90 20.32
CA LYS A 5 9.12 -16.14 21.34
C LYS A 5 9.44 -14.65 21.23
N GLU A 6 10.70 -14.31 21.02
CA GLU A 6 11.16 -12.94 20.83
C GLU A 6 10.54 -12.32 19.56
N ASN A 7 10.54 -13.02 18.43
CA ASN A 7 9.91 -12.57 17.21
C ASN A 7 8.38 -12.35 17.37
N ALA A 8 7.70 -13.21 18.13
CA ALA A 8 6.28 -13.04 18.43
C ALA A 8 6.01 -11.81 19.32
N ALA A 9 6.89 -11.52 20.29
CA ALA A 9 6.80 -10.33 21.14
C ALA A 9 7.05 -9.05 20.31
N GLN A 10 8.08 -9.04 19.48
CA GLN A 10 8.37 -7.93 18.57
C GLN A 10 7.23 -7.66 17.60
N HIS A 11 6.63 -8.70 17.01
CA HIS A 11 5.44 -8.56 16.16
C HIS A 11 4.28 -7.90 16.92
N LYS A 12 3.97 -8.39 18.15
CA LYS A 12 2.90 -7.82 18.98
C LYS A 12 3.14 -6.34 19.30
N ASN A 13 4.39 -5.98 19.62
CA ASN A 13 4.78 -4.62 19.91
C ASN A 13 4.68 -3.71 18.68
N ALA A 14 5.16 -4.16 17.51
CA ALA A 14 5.03 -3.44 16.26
C ALA A 14 3.55 -3.16 15.93
N CYS A 15 2.67 -4.16 16.02
CA CYS A 15 1.24 -3.97 15.82
C CYS A 15 0.62 -2.92 16.77
N ALA A 16 1.06 -2.90 18.02
CA ALA A 16 0.57 -1.94 19.01
C ALA A 16 1.05 -0.51 18.69
N ARG A 17 2.34 -0.34 18.34
CA ARG A 17 2.93 0.96 17.98
C ARG A 17 2.31 1.53 16.70
N VAL A 18 2.18 0.75 15.63
CA VAL A 18 1.46 1.20 14.42
C VAL A 18 0.05 1.62 14.78
N ALA A 19 -0.71 0.77 15.48
CA ALA A 19 -2.10 1.08 15.83
C ALA A 19 -2.25 2.37 16.66
N SER A 20 -1.26 2.69 17.52
CA SER A 20 -1.31 3.91 18.35
C SER A 20 -1.25 5.21 17.54
N GLN A 21 -0.78 5.17 16.29
CA GLN A 21 -0.74 6.33 15.38
C GLN A 21 -2.13 6.72 14.87
N PHE A 22 -3.10 5.82 14.94
CA PHE A 22 -4.46 6.04 14.44
C PHE A 22 -5.34 6.66 15.53
N ARG A 23 -5.95 7.82 15.25
CA ARG A 23 -6.66 8.61 16.26
C ARG A 23 -8.03 8.06 16.66
N PRO A 24 -8.98 7.77 15.74
CA PRO A 24 -10.28 7.24 16.17
C PRO A 24 -10.11 5.89 16.89
N PRO A 25 -10.68 5.69 18.10
CA PRO A 25 -10.51 4.46 18.88
C PRO A 25 -10.92 3.19 18.10
N TRP A 26 -11.99 3.27 17.31
CA TRP A 26 -12.46 2.17 16.49
C TRP A 26 -11.44 1.80 15.39
N LEU A 27 -10.85 2.82 14.72
CA LEU A 27 -9.83 2.60 13.67
C LEU A 27 -8.54 2.04 14.27
N ARG A 28 -8.13 2.52 15.45
CA ARG A 28 -7.00 1.96 16.20
C ARG A 28 -7.22 0.47 16.52
N SER A 29 -8.41 0.11 16.97
CA SER A 29 -8.75 -1.28 17.27
C SER A 29 -8.78 -2.13 16.00
N TYR A 30 -9.34 -1.62 14.91
CA TYR A 30 -9.34 -2.28 13.60
C TYR A 30 -7.91 -2.53 13.12
N VAL A 31 -7.05 -1.50 13.07
CA VAL A 31 -5.65 -1.62 12.62
C VAL A 31 -4.88 -2.63 13.46
N ARG A 32 -5.02 -2.55 14.80
CA ARG A 32 -4.38 -3.51 15.70
C ARG A 32 -4.80 -4.94 15.43
N ASN A 33 -6.10 -5.17 15.25
CA ASN A 33 -6.62 -6.52 14.99
C ASN A 33 -6.19 -7.01 13.61
N LYS A 34 -6.26 -6.17 12.56
CA LYS A 34 -5.80 -6.51 11.21
C LYS A 34 -4.33 -6.93 11.23
N LEU A 35 -3.44 -6.10 11.78
CA LEU A 35 -2.00 -6.40 11.84
C LEU A 35 -1.69 -7.68 12.63
N ARG A 36 -2.44 -7.97 13.71
CA ARG A 36 -2.22 -9.16 14.55
C ARG A 36 -2.78 -10.45 13.97
N SER A 37 -3.92 -10.38 13.27
CA SER A 37 -4.60 -11.56 12.73
C SER A 37 -4.16 -11.92 11.32
N ASP A 38 -3.74 -10.94 10.53
CA ASP A 38 -3.35 -11.13 9.15
C ASP A 38 -1.86 -11.55 9.06
N ARG A 39 -1.64 -12.77 8.60
CA ARG A 39 -0.31 -13.37 8.49
C ARG A 39 0.57 -12.76 7.41
N ILE A 40 0.02 -11.89 6.55
CA ILE A 40 0.81 -11.27 5.50
C ILE A 40 1.91 -10.36 6.06
N TYR A 41 1.63 -9.62 7.14
CA TYR A 41 2.60 -8.69 7.72
C TYR A 41 3.87 -9.39 8.26
N PRO A 42 3.76 -10.42 9.13
CA PRO A 42 4.96 -11.16 9.54
C PRO A 42 5.62 -11.92 8.38
N ALA A 43 4.85 -12.43 7.39
CA ALA A 43 5.43 -13.08 6.22
C ALA A 43 6.23 -12.09 5.36
N ALA A 44 5.68 -10.91 5.07
CA ALA A 44 6.37 -9.84 4.35
C ALA A 44 7.65 -9.40 5.08
N TYR A 45 7.60 -9.25 6.40
CA TYR A 45 8.80 -8.94 7.17
C TYR A 45 9.90 -10.00 7.02
N HIS A 46 9.55 -11.30 7.08
CA HIS A 46 10.54 -12.37 6.91
C HIS A 46 11.13 -12.43 5.50
N LEU A 47 10.35 -12.03 4.50
CA LEU A 47 10.79 -12.04 3.10
C LEU A 47 11.63 -10.80 2.75
N LEU A 48 11.22 -9.62 3.24
CA LEU A 48 11.79 -8.33 2.85
C LEU A 48 12.83 -7.80 3.84
N GLY A 49 12.77 -8.21 5.12
CA GLY A 49 13.55 -7.61 6.20
C GLY A 49 15.08 -7.78 6.06
N GLY A 50 15.54 -8.75 5.27
CA GLY A 50 16.97 -8.96 4.98
C GLY A 50 17.46 -8.32 3.67
N SER A 51 16.57 -7.67 2.90
CA SER A 51 16.91 -7.00 1.65
C SER A 51 17.31 -5.55 1.90
N SER A 52 18.20 -5.02 1.07
CA SER A 52 18.51 -3.57 1.01
C SER A 52 17.72 -2.85 -0.07
N GLU A 53 17.06 -3.60 -0.97
CA GLU A 53 16.31 -3.04 -2.08
C GLU A 53 15.09 -2.24 -1.60
N PRO A 54 14.76 -1.10 -2.24
CA PRO A 54 13.57 -0.33 -1.94
C PRO A 54 12.30 -1.18 -2.16
N ILE A 55 11.20 -0.79 -1.55
CA ILE A 55 9.93 -1.52 -1.60
C ILE A 55 8.85 -0.66 -2.25
N LEU A 56 8.19 -1.18 -3.28
CA LEU A 56 6.97 -0.65 -3.86
C LEU A 56 5.76 -1.41 -3.29
N ASP A 57 4.89 -0.72 -2.56
CA ASP A 57 3.66 -1.27 -1.98
C ASP A 57 2.45 -0.81 -2.81
N VAL A 58 1.95 -1.67 -3.67
CA VAL A 58 0.88 -1.37 -4.63
C VAL A 58 -0.47 -1.72 -4.02
N GLY A 59 -1.36 -0.73 -3.94
CA GLY A 59 -2.60 -0.82 -3.18
C GLY A 59 -2.35 -0.68 -1.67
N CYS A 60 -1.45 0.20 -1.28
CA CYS A 60 -0.95 0.33 0.11
C CYS A 60 -2.01 0.77 1.13
N GLY A 61 -3.16 1.28 0.67
CA GLY A 61 -4.18 1.86 1.53
C GLY A 61 -3.63 3.02 2.37
N VAL A 62 -3.75 2.90 3.68
CA VAL A 62 -3.18 3.89 4.63
C VAL A 62 -1.70 3.64 4.97
N GLY A 63 -0.99 2.77 4.24
CA GLY A 63 0.44 2.49 4.43
C GLY A 63 0.77 1.49 5.54
N LEU A 64 -0.14 0.57 5.90
CA LEU A 64 0.07 -0.36 7.03
C LEU A 64 1.31 -1.24 6.89
N LEU A 65 1.63 -1.71 5.67
CA LEU A 65 2.82 -2.52 5.43
C LEU A 65 4.09 -1.72 5.74
N GLY A 66 4.20 -0.52 5.19
CA GLY A 66 5.35 0.36 5.40
C GLY A 66 5.57 0.67 6.87
N PHE A 67 4.52 1.05 7.60
CA PHE A 67 4.61 1.34 9.02
C PHE A 67 5.01 0.09 9.84
N TYR A 68 4.42 -1.06 9.52
CA TYR A 68 4.77 -2.30 10.19
C TYR A 68 6.24 -2.69 9.98
N LEU A 69 6.75 -2.57 8.75
CA LEU A 69 8.14 -2.86 8.44
C LEU A 69 9.09 -1.91 9.19
N ARG A 70 8.77 -0.62 9.28
CA ARG A 70 9.56 0.35 10.10
C ARG A 70 9.57 -0.03 11.57
N GLU A 71 8.45 -0.43 12.14
CA GLU A 71 8.36 -0.88 13.53
C GLU A 71 9.08 -2.22 13.78
N ARG A 72 9.45 -2.92 12.71
CA ARG A 72 10.29 -4.11 12.70
C ARG A 72 11.75 -3.82 12.30
N ALA A 73 12.16 -2.55 12.34
CA ALA A 73 13.51 -2.07 12.03
C ALA A 73 13.99 -2.32 10.58
N CYS A 74 13.06 -2.48 9.62
CA CYS A 74 13.42 -2.47 8.21
C CYS A 74 13.72 -1.03 7.76
N ALA A 75 14.88 -0.79 7.17
CA ALA A 75 15.36 0.55 6.83
C ALA A 75 15.16 0.96 5.35
N GLN A 76 14.77 0.02 4.48
CA GLN A 76 14.64 0.25 3.03
C GLN A 76 13.62 1.36 2.74
N PRO A 77 13.86 2.24 1.74
CA PRO A 77 12.84 3.17 1.27
C PRO A 77 11.57 2.44 0.83
N ILE A 78 10.41 2.99 1.18
CA ILE A 78 9.10 2.40 0.85
C ILE A 78 8.28 3.45 0.12
N LEU A 79 7.85 3.11 -1.10
CA LEU A 79 6.89 3.88 -1.88
C LEU A 79 5.57 3.13 -1.90
N GLY A 80 4.54 3.69 -1.27
CA GLY A 80 3.18 3.16 -1.30
C GLY A 80 2.32 3.90 -2.31
N LEU A 81 1.57 3.14 -3.11
CA LEU A 81 0.63 3.67 -4.10
C LEU A 81 -0.79 3.18 -3.79
N ASP A 82 -1.76 4.08 -3.79
CA ASP A 82 -3.18 3.74 -3.71
C ASP A 82 -4.01 4.80 -4.44
N ARG A 83 -5.11 4.40 -5.06
CA ARG A 83 -5.98 5.32 -5.80
C ARG A 83 -6.92 6.12 -4.88
N ASP A 84 -7.11 5.72 -3.63
CA ASP A 84 -7.96 6.43 -2.67
C ASP A 84 -7.18 7.54 -1.98
N ALA A 85 -7.33 8.78 -2.49
CA ALA A 85 -6.66 9.96 -1.96
C ALA A 85 -6.92 10.14 -0.45
N ARG A 86 -8.10 9.79 0.06
CA ARG A 86 -8.44 9.92 1.50
C ARG A 86 -7.56 9.01 2.36
N LYS A 87 -7.29 7.78 1.88
CA LYS A 87 -6.40 6.84 2.57
C LYS A 87 -4.96 7.32 2.52
N ILE A 88 -4.54 7.82 1.36
CA ILE A 88 -3.19 8.36 1.17
C ILE A 88 -2.96 9.59 2.05
N ASP A 89 -3.85 10.57 2.06
CA ASP A 89 -3.72 11.78 2.89
C ASP A 89 -3.63 11.41 4.37
N TYR A 90 -4.46 10.48 4.81
CA TYR A 90 -4.45 10.02 6.19
C TYR A 90 -3.13 9.30 6.54
N GLY A 91 -2.67 8.40 5.68
CA GLY A 91 -1.42 7.66 5.86
C GLY A 91 -0.20 8.55 5.78
N ALA A 92 -0.13 9.47 4.80
CA ALA A 92 0.96 10.42 4.63
C ALA A 92 1.12 11.33 5.86
N ALA A 93 0.00 11.78 6.46
CA ALA A 93 0.04 12.53 7.70
C ALA A 93 0.60 11.71 8.89
N ILE A 94 0.44 10.39 8.90
CA ILE A 94 1.06 9.49 9.88
C ILE A 94 2.55 9.34 9.55
N ALA A 95 2.90 9.08 8.29
CA ALA A 95 4.28 8.91 7.84
C ALA A 95 5.14 10.13 8.21
N ALA A 96 4.66 11.34 7.91
CA ALA A 96 5.35 12.59 8.19
C ALA A 96 5.68 12.80 9.68
N ARG A 97 4.92 12.20 10.60
CA ARG A 97 5.15 12.34 12.04
C ARG A 97 6.17 11.39 12.63
N GLY A 98 6.42 10.23 11.99
CA GLY A 98 7.23 9.23 12.65
C GLY A 98 7.83 8.12 11.79
N TYR A 99 7.58 8.09 10.49
CA TYR A 99 8.07 7.01 9.63
C TYR A 99 8.92 7.58 8.48
N ARG A 100 10.23 7.74 8.75
CA ARG A 100 11.19 8.17 7.72
C ARG A 100 11.22 7.19 6.56
N ASP A 101 11.45 7.70 5.35
CA ASP A 101 11.60 6.93 4.11
C ASP A 101 10.38 6.04 3.80
N VAL A 102 9.19 6.43 4.30
CA VAL A 102 7.90 5.90 3.88
C VAL A 102 7.14 7.01 3.18
N GLU A 103 7.04 6.92 1.88
CA GLU A 103 6.30 7.85 1.03
C GLU A 103 5.02 7.19 0.54
N LEU A 104 3.90 7.92 0.63
CA LEU A 104 2.61 7.45 0.11
C LEU A 104 2.12 8.42 -0.95
N ARG A 105 1.74 7.90 -2.14
CA ARG A 105 1.26 8.70 -3.28
C ARG A 105 -0.10 8.22 -3.74
N CYS A 106 -1.01 9.17 -4.02
CA CYS A 106 -2.23 8.86 -4.75
C CYS A 106 -1.87 8.52 -6.20
N HIS A 107 -2.19 7.30 -6.62
CA HIS A 107 -1.86 6.80 -7.94
C HIS A 107 -2.77 5.66 -8.33
N ASP A 108 -3.34 5.73 -9.53
CA ASP A 108 -4.10 4.61 -10.08
C ASP A 108 -3.14 3.62 -10.75
N VAL A 109 -3.10 2.40 -10.22
CA VAL A 109 -2.22 1.34 -10.71
C VAL A 109 -2.61 0.79 -12.08
N GLU A 110 -3.79 1.14 -12.58
CA GLU A 110 -4.22 0.85 -13.96
C GLU A 110 -3.59 1.80 -14.99
N THR A 111 -2.98 2.89 -14.52
CA THR A 111 -2.18 3.81 -15.34
C THR A 111 -0.71 3.39 -15.38
N GLN A 112 0.14 4.21 -15.97
CA GLN A 112 1.57 3.94 -16.01
C GLN A 112 2.17 3.99 -14.60
N LEU A 113 2.67 2.85 -14.10
CA LEU A 113 3.40 2.80 -12.84
C LEU A 113 4.68 3.65 -12.90
N PRO A 114 5.13 4.23 -11.76
CA PRO A 114 6.36 5.00 -11.71
C PRO A 114 7.57 4.15 -12.12
N ASP A 115 8.63 4.84 -12.54
CA ASP A 115 9.93 4.20 -12.72
C ASP A 115 10.44 3.76 -11.34
N PHE A 116 10.60 2.44 -11.20
CA PHE A 116 10.96 1.80 -9.94
C PHE A 116 11.73 0.50 -10.21
N ARG A 117 12.70 0.23 -9.37
CA ARG A 117 13.41 -1.06 -9.31
C ARG A 117 13.64 -1.43 -7.86
N GLY A 118 13.19 -2.62 -7.45
CA GLY A 118 13.32 -3.09 -6.07
C GLY A 118 12.46 -4.30 -5.78
N ASN A 119 12.02 -4.43 -4.53
CA ASN A 119 11.01 -5.40 -4.14
C ASN A 119 9.61 -4.82 -4.35
N VAL A 120 8.64 -5.67 -4.68
CA VAL A 120 7.27 -5.25 -4.94
C VAL A 120 6.31 -6.05 -4.04
N ALA A 121 5.35 -5.38 -3.44
CA ALA A 121 4.24 -5.97 -2.70
C ALA A 121 2.91 -5.60 -3.36
N LEU A 122 2.00 -6.57 -3.50
CA LEU A 122 0.65 -6.39 -4.04
C LEU A 122 -0.33 -7.18 -3.18
N PHE A 123 -1.06 -6.51 -2.29
CA PHE A 123 -1.93 -7.19 -1.33
C PHE A 123 -3.40 -6.76 -1.49
N ASP A 124 -4.27 -7.72 -1.77
CA ASP A 124 -5.73 -7.52 -1.88
C ASP A 124 -6.14 -6.50 -2.96
N VAL A 125 -5.51 -6.54 -4.12
CA VAL A 125 -5.77 -5.60 -5.22
C VAL A 125 -6.37 -6.29 -6.43
N LEU A 126 -5.84 -7.47 -6.81
CA LEU A 126 -6.20 -8.11 -8.07
C LEU A 126 -7.70 -8.35 -8.20
N HIS A 127 -8.35 -8.78 -7.14
CA HIS A 127 -9.77 -9.10 -7.19
C HIS A 127 -10.70 -7.89 -7.45
N TYR A 128 -10.20 -6.65 -7.39
CA TYR A 128 -10.93 -5.45 -7.82
C TYR A 128 -10.80 -5.15 -9.31
N LEU A 129 -9.87 -5.81 -10.01
CA LEU A 129 -9.59 -5.58 -11.42
C LEU A 129 -10.21 -6.67 -12.30
N PRO A 130 -10.70 -6.35 -13.50
CA PRO A 130 -11.11 -7.37 -14.46
C PRO A 130 -9.90 -8.20 -14.94
N PRO A 131 -10.10 -9.46 -15.38
CA PRO A 131 -8.99 -10.39 -15.67
C PRO A 131 -7.92 -9.86 -16.64
N SER A 132 -8.30 -9.11 -17.66
CA SER A 132 -7.36 -8.50 -18.62
C SER A 132 -6.47 -7.44 -17.94
N ARG A 133 -7.01 -6.68 -17.00
CA ARG A 133 -6.25 -5.68 -16.24
C ARG A 133 -5.36 -6.33 -15.18
N GLN A 134 -5.79 -7.45 -14.58
CA GLN A 134 -4.94 -8.24 -13.69
C GLN A 134 -3.67 -8.68 -14.39
N ALA A 135 -3.78 -9.28 -15.60
CA ALA A 135 -2.63 -9.73 -16.36
C ALA A 135 -1.66 -8.58 -16.73
N ALA A 136 -2.22 -7.46 -17.20
CA ALA A 136 -1.43 -6.27 -17.53
C ALA A 136 -0.68 -5.72 -16.30
N LEU A 137 -1.35 -5.61 -15.14
CA LEU A 137 -0.72 -5.15 -13.91
C LEU A 137 0.42 -6.10 -13.49
N LEU A 138 0.19 -7.41 -13.48
CA LEU A 138 1.21 -8.39 -13.11
C LEU A 138 2.45 -8.29 -13.99
N TRP A 139 2.28 -8.12 -15.29
CA TRP A 139 3.39 -7.92 -16.22
C TRP A 139 4.18 -6.64 -15.90
N HIS A 140 3.50 -5.52 -15.68
CA HIS A 140 4.16 -4.26 -15.30
C HIS A 140 4.88 -4.35 -13.97
N LEU A 141 4.35 -5.11 -13.01
CA LEU A 141 5.02 -5.32 -11.71
C LEU A 141 6.26 -6.19 -11.83
N ALA A 142 6.23 -7.23 -12.70
CA ALA A 142 7.39 -8.07 -12.98
C ALA A 142 8.59 -7.25 -13.48
N GLU A 143 8.34 -6.26 -14.36
CA GLU A 143 9.39 -5.38 -14.87
C GLU A 143 10.05 -4.52 -13.78
N ARG A 144 9.37 -4.26 -12.68
CA ARG A 144 9.85 -3.40 -11.58
C ARG A 144 10.61 -4.15 -10.49
N VAL A 145 10.62 -5.47 -10.56
CA VAL A 145 11.41 -6.29 -9.64
C VAL A 145 12.89 -6.17 -10.00
N ALA A 146 13.74 -5.81 -9.05
CA ALA A 146 15.19 -5.80 -9.25
C ALA A 146 15.74 -7.23 -9.44
N PRO A 147 16.88 -7.43 -10.12
CA PRO A 147 17.57 -8.71 -10.09
C PRO A 147 17.82 -9.16 -8.65
N GLY A 148 17.43 -10.40 -8.31
CA GLY A 148 17.46 -10.92 -6.93
C GLY A 148 16.34 -10.39 -6.01
N GLY A 149 15.55 -9.42 -6.47
CA GLY A 149 14.40 -8.88 -5.76
C GLY A 149 13.20 -9.82 -5.72
N LEU A 150 12.17 -9.41 -4.98
CA LEU A 150 10.94 -10.17 -4.76
C LEU A 150 9.73 -9.41 -5.24
N LEU A 151 8.78 -10.13 -5.86
CA LEU A 151 7.38 -9.73 -5.93
C LEU A 151 6.57 -10.64 -5.01
N ILE A 152 5.87 -10.03 -4.06
CA ILE A 152 5.01 -10.74 -3.12
C ILE A 152 3.57 -10.35 -3.40
N ILE A 153 2.77 -11.32 -3.80
CA ILE A 153 1.33 -11.13 -4.05
C ILE A 153 0.55 -11.85 -2.97
N ARG A 154 -0.44 -11.18 -2.39
CA ARG A 154 -1.46 -11.83 -1.57
C ARG A 154 -2.82 -11.49 -2.13
N ASP A 155 -3.59 -12.52 -2.42
CA ASP A 155 -4.98 -12.36 -2.82
C ASP A 155 -5.80 -13.60 -2.46
N SER A 156 -7.11 -13.49 -2.56
CA SER A 156 -8.04 -14.61 -2.43
C SER A 156 -8.27 -15.26 -3.79
N LEU A 157 -8.16 -16.58 -3.83
CA LEU A 157 -8.34 -17.33 -5.08
C LEU A 157 -9.80 -17.69 -5.33
N ARG A 158 -10.17 -17.73 -6.62
CA ARG A 158 -11.45 -18.27 -7.11
C ARG A 158 -11.46 -19.80 -7.04
N GLU A 159 -11.49 -20.33 -5.82
CA GLU A 159 -11.69 -21.75 -5.57
C GLU A 159 -13.08 -21.94 -4.94
N MET A 160 -13.88 -22.87 -5.49
CA MET A 160 -15.24 -23.18 -5.01
C MET A 160 -15.22 -23.93 -3.69
N ARG A 161 -14.65 -23.32 -2.64
CA ARG A 161 -14.57 -23.85 -1.27
C ARG A 161 -15.36 -22.94 -0.31
N PRO A 162 -15.77 -23.41 0.87
CA PRO A 162 -16.53 -22.61 1.83
C PRO A 162 -15.85 -21.27 2.18
N ARG A 163 -14.50 -21.24 2.24
CA ARG A 163 -13.71 -20.02 2.51
C ARG A 163 -13.87 -18.95 1.43
N TYR A 164 -14.08 -19.34 0.18
CA TYR A 164 -14.34 -18.42 -0.92
C TYR A 164 -15.61 -17.60 -0.66
N TRP A 165 -16.70 -18.26 -0.28
CA TRP A 165 -17.97 -17.58 -0.01
C TRP A 165 -17.90 -16.64 1.18
N ILE A 166 -17.16 -16.99 2.22
CA ILE A 166 -16.94 -16.13 3.38
C ILE A 166 -16.14 -14.88 2.95
N THR A 167 -15.11 -15.06 2.14
CA THR A 167 -14.30 -13.95 1.62
C THR A 167 -15.16 -13.03 0.75
N TRP A 168 -15.91 -13.59 -0.20
CA TRP A 168 -16.77 -12.84 -1.08
C TRP A 168 -17.80 -12.00 -0.31
N LEU A 169 -18.44 -12.58 0.70
CA LEU A 169 -19.43 -11.91 1.53
C LEU A 169 -18.78 -10.77 2.35
N ALA A 170 -17.60 -11.00 2.90
CA ALA A 170 -16.87 -9.99 3.67
C ALA A 170 -16.43 -8.80 2.80
N GLU A 171 -15.95 -9.06 1.57
CA GLU A 171 -15.59 -8.00 0.62
C GLU A 171 -16.82 -7.19 0.19
N LYS A 172 -17.95 -7.86 -0.09
CA LYS A 172 -19.21 -7.17 -0.39
C LYS A 172 -19.69 -6.31 0.76
N PHE A 173 -19.58 -6.78 1.99
CA PHE A 173 -19.89 -5.98 3.18
C PHE A 173 -18.95 -4.78 3.33
N ALA A 174 -17.63 -4.95 3.11
CA ALA A 174 -16.66 -3.87 3.16
C ALA A 174 -16.94 -2.78 2.10
N GLN A 175 -17.40 -3.15 0.90
CA GLN A 175 -17.87 -2.21 -0.12
C GLN A 175 -19.10 -1.43 0.35
N THR A 176 -20.09 -2.10 0.98
CA THR A 176 -21.33 -1.48 1.46
C THR A 176 -21.08 -0.38 2.51
N ILE A 177 -20.05 -0.52 3.35
CA ILE A 177 -19.66 0.50 4.34
C ILE A 177 -18.71 1.58 3.77
N SER A 178 -18.56 1.65 2.44
CA SER A 178 -17.72 2.63 1.73
C SER A 178 -16.24 2.64 2.15
N TRP A 179 -15.75 1.56 2.74
CA TRP A 179 -14.32 1.41 3.07
C TRP A 179 -13.51 0.97 1.85
N ASN A 180 -14.11 0.18 0.96
CA ASN A 180 -13.53 -0.25 -0.30
C ASN A 180 -14.32 0.32 -1.47
N ILE A 181 -13.67 0.36 -2.64
CA ILE A 181 -14.28 0.93 -3.86
C ILE A 181 -15.34 -0.03 -4.39
N ASP A 182 -16.49 0.50 -4.78
CA ASP A 182 -17.56 -0.26 -5.41
C ASP A 182 -17.14 -0.81 -6.77
N GLY A 183 -17.51 -2.07 -7.03
CA GLY A 183 -17.23 -2.73 -8.30
C GLY A 183 -17.54 -4.23 -8.27
N ALA A 184 -17.46 -4.86 -9.44
CA ALA A 184 -17.50 -6.30 -9.54
C ALA A 184 -16.22 -6.91 -8.95
N LEU A 185 -16.35 -8.02 -8.20
CA LEU A 185 -15.21 -8.76 -7.68
C LEU A 185 -14.80 -9.86 -8.67
N HIS A 186 -13.55 -9.86 -9.07
CA HIS A 186 -12.95 -10.80 -10.02
C HIS A 186 -11.78 -11.56 -9.38
N PHE A 187 -12.08 -12.50 -8.51
CA PHE A 187 -11.04 -13.28 -7.85
C PHE A 187 -10.18 -14.04 -8.86
N PRO A 188 -8.84 -13.89 -8.84
CA PRO A 188 -7.93 -14.58 -9.74
C PRO A 188 -7.90 -16.08 -9.45
N SER A 189 -7.48 -16.86 -10.46
CA SER A 189 -7.05 -18.24 -10.25
C SER A 189 -5.54 -18.30 -9.97
N ARG A 190 -5.06 -19.39 -9.37
CA ARG A 190 -3.62 -19.64 -9.24
C ARG A 190 -2.92 -19.54 -10.59
N ALA A 191 -3.43 -20.25 -11.59
CA ALA A 191 -2.86 -20.27 -12.94
C ALA A 191 -2.80 -18.88 -13.57
N SER A 192 -3.82 -18.01 -13.37
CA SER A 192 -3.83 -16.66 -13.95
C SER A 192 -2.77 -15.75 -13.30
N ILE A 193 -2.45 -15.95 -12.02
CA ILE A 193 -1.36 -15.20 -11.35
C ILE A 193 -0.02 -15.71 -11.85
N GLU A 194 0.19 -17.03 -11.89
CA GLU A 194 1.47 -17.64 -12.25
C GLU A 194 1.83 -17.47 -13.73
N ALA A 195 0.83 -17.37 -14.63
CA ALA A 195 1.05 -17.17 -16.07
C ALA A 195 1.72 -15.83 -16.42
N GLY A 196 1.71 -14.86 -15.52
CA GLY A 196 2.37 -13.56 -15.72
C GLY A 196 3.90 -13.59 -15.56
N PHE A 197 4.49 -14.74 -15.18
CA PHE A 197 5.91 -14.83 -14.83
C PHE A 197 6.58 -16.00 -15.55
N ASP A 198 7.72 -15.72 -16.23
CA ASP A 198 8.52 -16.74 -16.90
C ASP A 198 9.38 -17.50 -15.88
N ASP A 199 9.38 -18.84 -15.97
CA ASP A 199 10.22 -19.71 -15.12
C ASP A 199 11.73 -19.51 -15.35
N ALA A 200 12.13 -18.98 -16.50
CA ALA A 200 13.51 -18.63 -16.78
C ALA A 200 13.95 -17.37 -16.00
N GLU A 201 13.02 -16.47 -15.71
CA GLU A 201 13.30 -15.21 -15.00
C GLU A 201 12.97 -15.26 -13.52
N PHE A 202 11.97 -16.07 -13.11
CA PHE A 202 11.44 -16.06 -11.75
C PHE A 202 11.33 -17.44 -11.12
N GLU A 203 11.96 -17.61 -9.95
CA GLU A 203 11.63 -18.73 -9.06
C GLU A 203 10.27 -18.44 -8.40
N ARG A 204 9.41 -19.46 -8.33
CA ARG A 204 8.03 -19.33 -7.85
C ARG A 204 7.78 -20.18 -6.63
N GLU A 205 7.17 -19.58 -5.60
CA GLU A 205 6.59 -20.28 -4.46
C GLU A 205 5.16 -19.79 -4.25
N SER A 206 4.24 -20.69 -4.00
CA SER A 206 2.88 -20.31 -3.62
C SER A 206 2.33 -21.25 -2.55
N ARG A 207 1.60 -20.68 -1.58
CA ARG A 207 1.02 -21.43 -0.47
C ARG A 207 -0.19 -20.72 0.14
N PRO A 208 -1.09 -21.47 0.80
CA PRO A 208 -2.16 -20.87 1.57
C PRO A 208 -1.62 -20.01 2.72
N LEU A 209 -2.28 -18.87 2.96
CA LEU A 209 -1.96 -17.94 4.06
C LEU A 209 -3.13 -17.81 5.04
N TRP A 210 -3.86 -18.87 5.27
CA TRP A 210 -5.10 -18.81 6.01
C TRP A 210 -4.93 -18.51 7.50
N GLY A 211 -4.00 -19.20 8.17
CA GLY A 211 -3.88 -19.11 9.61
C GLY A 211 -5.19 -19.42 10.32
N ARG A 212 -5.59 -18.51 11.22
CA ARG A 212 -6.90 -18.54 11.91
C ARG A 212 -7.97 -17.74 11.16
N SER A 213 -7.62 -17.14 10.03
CA SER A 213 -8.55 -16.38 9.21
C SER A 213 -9.52 -17.32 8.47
N PRO A 214 -10.80 -16.98 8.36
CA PRO A 214 -11.75 -17.72 7.55
C PRO A 214 -11.58 -17.48 6.03
N PHE A 215 -10.77 -16.49 5.63
CA PHE A 215 -10.60 -16.07 4.24
C PHE A 215 -9.74 -17.04 3.42
N ASN A 216 -9.97 -17.06 2.10
CA ASN A 216 -9.25 -17.92 1.15
C ASN A 216 -7.96 -17.26 0.62
N ASN A 217 -7.21 -16.62 1.50
CA ASN A 217 -5.99 -15.90 1.14
C ASN A 217 -4.85 -16.86 0.80
N HIS A 218 -4.15 -16.56 -0.28
CA HIS A 218 -2.92 -17.23 -0.71
C HIS A 218 -1.81 -16.20 -0.86
N ILE A 219 -0.58 -16.63 -0.62
CA ILE A 219 0.62 -15.85 -0.90
C ILE A 219 1.36 -16.49 -2.08
N PHE A 220 1.81 -15.65 -2.99
CA PHE A 220 2.68 -15.96 -4.11
C PHE A 220 3.96 -15.16 -3.95
N ILE A 221 5.09 -15.81 -4.13
CA ILE A 221 6.41 -15.21 -4.00
C ILE A 221 7.16 -15.52 -5.30
N PHE A 222 7.52 -14.47 -6.01
CA PHE A 222 8.30 -14.53 -7.24
C PHE A 222 9.64 -13.87 -6.96
N ARG A 223 10.72 -14.64 -7.06
CA ARG A 223 12.09 -14.14 -6.90
C ARG A 223 12.70 -14.00 -8.28
N ARG A 224 13.09 -12.79 -8.65
CA ARG A 224 13.77 -12.57 -9.92
C ARG A 224 15.20 -13.13 -9.87
N SER A 225 15.60 -13.84 -10.91
CA SER A 225 16.95 -14.38 -11.07
C SER A 225 17.99 -13.25 -11.10
N THR A 226 19.15 -13.48 -10.48
CA THR A 226 20.27 -12.52 -10.50
C THR A 226 21.06 -12.57 -11.79
N VAL A 227 20.92 -13.66 -12.57
CA VAL A 227 21.61 -13.81 -13.86
C VAL A 227 20.84 -13.00 -14.89
N ALA A 228 21.44 -11.91 -15.37
CA ALA A 228 20.96 -11.24 -16.57
C ALA A 228 21.08 -12.25 -17.71
N GLY A 229 19.93 -12.74 -18.20
CA GLY A 229 19.89 -13.54 -19.42
C GLY A 229 20.59 -12.76 -20.51
N ILE A 230 21.66 -13.32 -21.08
CA ILE A 230 22.27 -12.85 -22.33
C ILE A 230 21.25 -13.17 -23.41
N GLY A 231 20.37 -12.25 -23.65
CA GLY A 231 19.39 -12.27 -24.72
C GLY A 231 19.07 -10.83 -25.07
N ASP A 232 19.79 -10.27 -26.00
CA ASP A 232 19.41 -9.07 -26.71
C ASP A 232 18.19 -9.40 -27.60
N PRO A 233 17.01 -8.87 -27.34
CA PRO A 233 15.96 -8.83 -28.34
C PRO A 233 15.92 -7.44 -28.94
N GLY A 234 16.73 -7.24 -29.95
CA GLY A 234 16.45 -6.23 -30.94
C GLY A 234 15.08 -6.48 -31.55
N LEU A 235 14.05 -5.79 -31.09
CA LEU A 235 12.79 -5.59 -31.82
C LEU A 235 12.06 -4.33 -31.35
N GLY A 236 12.00 -3.40 -32.23
CA GLY A 236 11.05 -2.40 -32.60
C GLY A 236 10.14 -1.82 -31.49
N LYS A 237 10.50 -0.62 -31.02
CA LYS A 237 9.55 0.28 -30.34
C LYS A 237 8.59 0.86 -31.39
N THR A 238 7.34 0.46 -31.37
CA THR A 238 6.25 1.27 -31.91
C THR A 238 5.54 1.96 -30.75
N SER A 239 5.76 3.26 -30.67
CA SER A 239 5.07 4.17 -29.77
C SER A 239 3.62 4.34 -30.21
N ALA A 240 2.68 3.99 -29.36
CA ALA A 240 1.32 4.52 -29.43
C ALA A 240 1.08 5.37 -28.18
N GLN A 241 1.23 6.67 -28.35
CA GLN A 241 0.74 7.68 -27.42
C GLN A 241 -0.80 7.69 -27.47
N ALA A 242 -1.44 7.36 -26.37
CA ALA A 242 -2.82 7.78 -26.12
C ALA A 242 -2.86 8.37 -24.73
N GLY A 243 -2.88 9.69 -24.67
CA GLY A 243 -3.08 10.43 -23.42
C GLY A 243 -4.53 10.28 -22.99
N ILE A 244 -4.74 9.74 -21.80
CA ILE A 244 -5.99 9.86 -21.06
C ILE A 244 -5.68 10.57 -19.76
N ILE A 245 -6.25 11.75 -19.61
CA ILE A 245 -6.17 12.57 -18.39
C ILE A 245 -7.19 11.98 -17.41
N ASP A 246 -6.71 11.52 -16.25
CA ASP A 246 -7.56 11.04 -15.16
C ASP A 246 -8.05 12.24 -14.31
N PRO A 247 -9.39 12.47 -14.18
CA PRO A 247 -9.91 13.62 -13.46
C PRO A 247 -9.92 13.48 -11.93
N GLY A 248 -9.46 12.37 -11.37
CA GLY A 248 -9.63 12.07 -9.94
C GLY A 248 -8.42 12.34 -9.02
N CYS A 249 -7.21 12.44 -9.54
CA CYS A 249 -5.98 12.54 -8.74
C CYS A 249 -5.11 13.77 -9.02
N ASN A 250 -5.53 14.70 -9.87
CA ASN A 250 -4.72 15.87 -10.24
C ASN A 250 -5.15 17.12 -9.47
N GLN A 251 -4.70 17.26 -8.22
CA GLN A 251 -4.48 18.58 -7.63
C GLN A 251 -3.00 18.74 -7.29
N PRO A 252 -2.32 19.76 -7.83
CA PRO A 252 -0.94 20.05 -7.44
C PRO A 252 -0.94 20.47 -5.98
N VAL A 253 -0.13 19.80 -5.17
CA VAL A 253 0.18 20.22 -3.81
C VAL A 253 0.91 21.57 -3.94
N ALA A 254 0.23 22.65 -3.62
CA ALA A 254 0.85 23.96 -3.50
C ALA A 254 1.95 23.87 -2.43
N ALA A 255 3.16 24.11 -2.84
CA ALA A 255 4.29 24.26 -1.93
C ALA A 255 3.96 25.39 -0.95
N ALA A 256 3.71 25.03 0.31
CA ALA A 256 3.59 25.99 1.39
C ALA A 256 4.98 26.59 1.64
N THR A 257 5.25 27.72 0.98
CA THR A 257 6.36 28.60 1.33
C THR A 257 6.04 29.24 2.68
N VAL A 258 6.76 28.82 3.70
CA VAL A 258 6.80 29.47 5.00
C VAL A 258 7.45 30.83 4.83
N PRO A 259 6.80 31.96 5.13
CA PRO A 259 7.48 33.26 5.10
C PRO A 259 8.38 33.38 6.33
N VAL A 260 9.67 33.59 6.06
CA VAL A 260 10.65 34.01 7.08
C VAL A 260 10.29 35.41 7.52
N ALA A 261 9.91 35.54 8.79
CA ALA A 261 9.67 36.84 9.43
C ALA A 261 11.00 37.59 9.63
N ALA A 262 11.23 38.61 8.81
CA ALA A 262 12.24 39.63 9.10
C ALA A 262 11.64 40.67 10.04
N GLY A 263 12.24 40.78 11.23
CA GLY A 263 11.86 41.80 12.21
C GLY A 263 12.17 43.22 11.74
N ARG A 264 11.28 44.16 12.05
CA ARG A 264 11.63 45.56 12.29
C ARG A 264 10.67 46.16 13.31
N ASN A 265 11.29 46.84 14.28
CA ASN A 265 10.74 47.72 15.33
C ASN A 265 9.96 48.89 14.75
N GLY A 266 8.96 49.35 15.52
CA GLY A 266 8.43 50.72 15.33
C GLY A 266 7.08 50.99 16.00
N SER A 267 7.13 51.44 17.28
CA SER A 267 6.33 52.43 18.00
C SER A 267 4.81 52.62 17.74
N LEU A 268 4.08 52.44 18.82
CA LEU A 268 3.04 53.30 19.45
C LEU A 268 2.16 54.21 18.57
N SER A 269 0.86 54.01 18.59
CA SER A 269 -0.08 55.04 19.15
C SER A 269 -1.47 54.44 19.35
N ARG A 270 -2.06 54.90 20.46
CA ARG A 270 -3.42 54.61 20.97
C ARG A 270 -4.44 55.32 20.09
N SER A 271 -5.61 54.76 19.92
CA SER A 271 -6.88 55.49 19.95
C SER A 271 -8.01 54.55 20.35
N ILE A 272 -8.63 54.91 21.44
CA ILE A 272 -9.85 54.38 22.00
C ILE A 272 -11.01 55.01 21.24
N GLN A 273 -11.99 54.24 20.81
CA GLN A 273 -13.38 54.75 20.70
C GLN A 273 -14.39 53.60 20.89
N SER A 274 -15.18 53.83 21.88
CA SER A 274 -16.39 53.15 22.33
C SER A 274 -17.59 53.44 21.45
N ALA A 275 -18.51 52.48 21.36
CA ALA A 275 -19.99 52.64 21.32
C ALA A 275 -20.59 51.33 20.85
N SER A 276 -21.40 50.70 21.53
CA SER A 276 -22.71 50.82 22.19
C SER A 276 -23.66 49.82 21.54
N VAL A 277 -24.22 48.96 22.40
CA VAL A 277 -25.36 48.08 22.19
C VAL A 277 -26.67 48.86 22.13
N PRO A 278 -27.68 48.44 21.40
CA PRO A 278 -28.98 48.14 21.91
C PRO A 278 -29.52 46.79 21.37
N GLY A 279 -30.23 45.91 22.07
CA GLY A 279 -31.40 46.13 22.94
C GLY A 279 -32.65 45.55 22.24
N THR A 280 -32.99 44.32 22.59
CA THR A 280 -34.30 43.64 22.77
C THR A 280 -35.58 44.14 22.09
N ALA A 281 -36.37 43.18 21.68
CA ALA A 281 -37.84 42.93 21.66
C ALA A 281 -38.36 42.70 20.22
N ASP A 282 -39.09 41.68 19.88
CA ASP A 282 -40.21 40.91 20.39
C ASP A 282 -40.18 39.46 19.88
#